data_c8d7c91aa40e66b61851bfaf24a584b8
#
_entry.id   c8d7c91aa40e66b61851bfaf24a584b8
#
_cell.length_a   1.000
_cell.length_b   1.000
_cell.length_c   1.000
_cell.angle_alpha   90.00
_cell.angle_beta   90.00
_cell.angle_gamma   90.00
#
_symmetry.space_group_name_H-M   'P 1'
#
loop_
_entity.id
_entity.type
_entity.pdbx_description
1 polymer ?
#
loop_
_entity_poly.entity_id
_entity_poly.type
_entity_poly.pdbx_seq_one_letter_code
_entity_poly.pdbx_strand_id
1 'polypeptide(L)'
;MSDHDHPHDHDHDHAHPPPPAGALGIARVGGFDPEAFERAVTDLLRACGIAPEGAHTGSTPRRVRELWERRLLGGYNLDPAQALGEGFADPRTDMVIVRGIAIHGVCPHHLVPFRGVAHVAYVPGGRLHGFGRIARLVDAIGHRFTYQEWMTRDIADALHQHGRARGAACVIEAQQLCLLLGEDRRGDERVVTQAFAGCFETDTQLRGEFMRALPPPAP
;
A
#
# COMPACT_ATOMS: atom_id res chain seq x y z
N MET A 1 -41.46 22.75 -8.78
CA MET A 1 -40.43 22.89 -9.84
C MET A 1 -39.49 23.94 -9.36
N SER A 2 -38.44 23.56 -8.69
CA SER A 2 -37.32 24.44 -8.31
C SER A 2 -36.06 23.60 -8.45
N ASP A 3 -35.40 23.81 -9.60
CA ASP A 3 -34.10 23.27 -9.94
C ASP A 3 -33.08 23.82 -8.94
N HIS A 4 -32.50 22.96 -8.13
CA HIS A 4 -31.29 23.25 -7.40
C HIS A 4 -30.11 22.78 -8.24
N ASP A 5 -29.62 23.69 -9.08
CA ASP A 5 -28.32 23.60 -9.71
C ASP A 5 -27.27 23.69 -8.61
N HIS A 6 -26.67 22.55 -8.23
CA HIS A 6 -25.45 22.54 -7.46
C HIS A 6 -24.28 22.70 -8.44
N PRO A 7 -23.42 23.72 -8.26
CA PRO A 7 -22.21 23.83 -9.05
C PRO A 7 -21.33 22.63 -8.74
N HIS A 8 -20.98 21.87 -9.79
CA HIS A 8 -19.94 20.86 -9.72
C HIS A 8 -18.62 21.56 -9.40
N ASP A 9 -18.21 21.44 -8.16
CA ASP A 9 -16.87 21.83 -7.73
C ASP A 9 -15.91 20.85 -8.41
N HIS A 10 -15.30 21.29 -9.51
CA HIS A 10 -14.23 20.57 -10.17
C HIS A 10 -13.06 20.55 -9.19
N ASP A 11 -12.87 19.36 -8.60
CA ASP A 11 -11.73 19.05 -7.76
C ASP A 11 -10.46 19.46 -8.53
N HIS A 12 -9.88 20.57 -8.13
CA HIS A 12 -8.63 21.04 -8.71
C HIS A 12 -7.58 20.00 -8.34
N ASP A 13 -7.10 19.32 -9.37
CA ASP A 13 -5.98 18.37 -9.33
C ASP A 13 -4.74 19.09 -8.74
N HIS A 14 -4.71 19.17 -7.42
CA HIS A 14 -3.56 19.70 -6.69
C HIS A 14 -2.47 18.62 -6.80
N ALA A 15 -1.55 18.83 -7.74
CA ALA A 15 -0.34 18.03 -7.83
C ALA A 15 0.34 17.99 -6.46
N HIS A 16 0.12 16.91 -5.71
CA HIS A 16 0.77 16.72 -4.42
C HIS A 16 2.27 16.54 -4.68
N PRO A 17 3.13 17.28 -3.99
CA PRO A 17 4.56 17.08 -4.13
C PRO A 17 4.89 15.63 -3.76
N PRO A 18 5.82 14.97 -4.49
CA PRO A 18 6.26 13.63 -4.13
C PRO A 18 6.82 13.64 -2.69
N PRO A 19 6.75 12.50 -1.98
CA PRO A 19 7.34 12.42 -0.65
C PRO A 19 8.83 12.76 -0.73
N PRO A 20 9.40 13.34 0.32
CA PRO A 20 10.85 13.56 0.38
C PRO A 20 11.58 12.22 0.19
N ALA A 21 12.72 12.26 -0.49
CA ALA A 21 13.52 11.07 -0.78
C ALA A 21 13.75 10.25 0.50
N GLY A 22 13.38 8.96 0.47
CA GLY A 22 13.47 8.06 1.62
C GLY A 22 12.27 8.05 2.57
N ALA A 23 11.25 8.90 2.37
CA ALA A 23 10.01 8.81 3.11
C ALA A 23 9.08 7.78 2.47
N LEU A 24 8.63 6.80 3.25
CA LEU A 24 7.70 5.76 2.80
C LEU A 24 6.25 6.18 3.09
N GLY A 25 5.46 6.38 2.04
CA GLY A 25 4.08 6.84 2.16
C GLY A 25 3.99 8.22 2.84
N ILE A 26 2.85 8.50 3.49
CA ILE A 26 2.67 9.73 4.27
C ILE A 26 3.42 9.60 5.61
N ALA A 27 4.33 10.53 5.87
CA ALA A 27 5.10 10.53 7.12
C ALA A 27 4.21 10.87 8.33
N ARG A 28 4.41 10.17 9.46
CA ARG A 28 3.80 10.55 10.73
C ARG A 28 4.55 11.72 11.37
N VAL A 29 3.80 12.63 11.95
CA VAL A 29 4.33 13.72 12.77
C VAL A 29 4.41 13.37 14.26
N GLY A 30 3.87 12.19 14.64
CA GLY A 30 3.85 11.68 16.02
C GLY A 30 3.45 10.23 16.10
N GLY A 31 3.37 9.67 17.32
CA GLY A 31 2.88 8.32 17.58
C GLY A 31 1.37 8.20 17.33
N PHE A 32 0.89 6.96 17.23
CA PHE A 32 -0.54 6.67 17.26
C PHE A 32 -1.08 6.92 18.67
N ASP A 33 -2.13 7.73 18.79
CA ASP A 33 -2.82 8.00 20.06
C ASP A 33 -4.13 7.19 20.09
N PRO A 34 -4.18 6.06 20.82
CA PRO A 34 -5.35 5.20 20.87
C PRO A 34 -6.59 5.88 21.45
N GLU A 35 -6.40 6.70 22.48
CA GLU A 35 -7.52 7.37 23.15
C GLU A 35 -8.12 8.47 22.29
N ALA A 36 -7.27 9.31 21.67
CA ALA A 36 -7.74 10.32 20.75
C ALA A 36 -8.43 9.68 19.53
N PHE A 37 -7.95 8.55 19.04
CA PHE A 37 -8.56 7.83 17.94
C PHE A 37 -9.95 7.28 18.33
N GLU A 38 -10.11 6.66 19.52
CA GLU A 38 -11.40 6.17 20.00
C GLU A 38 -12.41 7.32 20.21
N ARG A 39 -11.96 8.47 20.73
CA ARG A 39 -12.80 9.67 20.83
C ARG A 39 -13.26 10.14 19.45
N ALA A 40 -12.38 10.21 18.45
CA ALA A 40 -12.73 10.62 17.10
C ALA A 40 -13.77 9.68 16.45
N VAL A 41 -13.64 8.37 16.64
CA VAL A 41 -14.63 7.39 16.15
C VAL A 41 -15.97 7.56 16.87
N THR A 42 -15.96 7.83 18.16
CA THR A 42 -17.17 8.12 18.95
C THR A 42 -17.89 9.36 18.41
N ASP A 43 -17.14 10.41 18.14
CA ASP A 43 -17.68 11.66 17.60
C ASP A 43 -18.17 11.49 16.15
N LEU A 44 -17.50 10.66 15.36
CA LEU A 44 -18.00 10.29 14.03
C LEU A 44 -19.38 9.60 14.10
N LEU A 45 -19.56 8.65 15.01
CA LEU A 45 -20.87 7.99 15.20
C LEU A 45 -21.95 9.02 15.57
N ARG A 46 -21.66 9.93 16.49
CA ARG A 46 -22.58 11.02 16.88
C ARG A 46 -22.93 11.92 15.73
N ALA A 47 -21.93 12.31 14.94
CA ALA A 47 -22.12 13.14 13.76
C ALA A 47 -23.01 12.48 12.69
N CYS A 48 -22.97 11.13 12.61
CA CYS A 48 -23.86 10.34 11.77
C CYS A 48 -25.25 10.11 12.38
N GLY A 49 -25.56 10.68 13.55
CA GLY A 49 -26.84 10.48 14.25
C GLY A 49 -26.96 9.10 14.93
N ILE A 50 -25.85 8.40 15.14
CA ILE A 50 -25.80 7.06 15.76
C ILE A 50 -25.36 7.20 17.21
N ALA A 51 -26.13 6.58 18.14
CA ALA A 51 -25.76 6.52 19.55
C ALA A 51 -24.52 5.63 19.74
N PRO A 52 -23.38 6.17 20.21
CA PRO A 52 -22.16 5.35 20.36
C PRO A 52 -22.23 4.36 21.53
N GLU A 53 -23.13 4.60 22.50
CA GLU A 53 -23.35 3.74 23.68
C GLU A 53 -24.37 2.59 23.41
N GLY A 54 -24.90 2.50 22.18
CA GLY A 54 -25.91 1.49 21.82
C GLY A 54 -25.40 0.05 21.90
N ALA A 55 -26.31 -0.90 22.02
CA ALA A 55 -25.99 -2.33 22.13
C ALA A 55 -25.12 -2.86 20.99
N HIS A 56 -25.22 -2.26 19.79
CA HIS A 56 -24.42 -2.65 18.61
C HIS A 56 -23.17 -1.81 18.42
N THR A 57 -23.12 -0.60 18.97
CA THR A 57 -22.08 0.40 18.73
C THR A 57 -21.15 0.62 19.92
N GLY A 58 -21.50 0.19 21.12
CA GLY A 58 -20.72 0.46 22.33
C GLY A 58 -19.27 -0.04 22.32
N SER A 59 -18.95 -1.03 21.49
CA SER A 59 -17.57 -1.50 21.32
C SER A 59 -16.92 -1.03 20.00
N THR A 60 -17.65 -0.28 19.16
CA THR A 60 -17.16 0.14 17.83
C THR A 60 -15.91 1.01 17.91
N PRO A 61 -15.80 2.04 18.77
CA PRO A 61 -14.59 2.86 18.84
C PRO A 61 -13.33 2.02 19.08
N ARG A 62 -13.38 1.12 20.07
CA ARG A 62 -12.26 0.22 20.37
C ARG A 62 -11.93 -0.73 19.21
N ARG A 63 -12.95 -1.36 18.59
CA ARG A 63 -12.73 -2.29 17.47
C ARG A 63 -12.12 -1.60 16.26
N VAL A 64 -12.60 -0.41 15.93
CA VAL A 64 -12.06 0.39 14.81
C VAL A 64 -10.62 0.81 15.13
N ARG A 65 -10.34 1.26 16.35
CA ARG A 65 -8.98 1.59 16.78
C ARG A 65 -8.04 0.39 16.64
N GLU A 66 -8.41 -0.81 17.12
CA GLU A 66 -7.61 -2.03 17.03
C GLU A 66 -7.33 -2.43 15.57
N LEU A 67 -8.32 -2.31 14.69
CA LEU A 67 -8.17 -2.56 13.26
C LEU A 67 -7.17 -1.60 12.63
N TRP A 68 -7.34 -0.30 12.88
CA TRP A 68 -6.48 0.73 12.30
C TRP A 68 -5.05 0.64 12.82
N GLU A 69 -4.87 0.56 14.13
CA GLU A 69 -3.54 0.51 14.75
C GLU A 69 -2.73 -0.70 14.31
N ARG A 70 -3.36 -1.90 14.32
CA ARG A 70 -2.65 -3.16 14.14
C ARG A 70 -2.57 -3.62 12.68
N ARG A 71 -3.60 -3.33 11.89
CA ARG A 71 -3.71 -3.84 10.53
C ARG A 71 -3.46 -2.76 9.49
N LEU A 72 -4.26 -1.71 9.51
CA LEU A 72 -4.20 -0.70 8.45
C LEU A 72 -2.94 0.17 8.53
N LEU A 73 -2.47 0.47 9.74
CA LEU A 73 -1.33 1.35 9.97
C LEU A 73 -0.14 0.64 10.65
N GLY A 74 -0.17 -0.69 10.73
CA GLY A 74 0.88 -1.48 11.38
C GLY A 74 2.27 -1.33 10.75
N GLY A 75 2.33 -1.00 9.46
CA GLY A 75 3.57 -0.77 8.74
C GLY A 75 4.42 0.38 9.27
N TYR A 76 3.79 1.37 9.90
CA TYR A 76 4.53 2.46 10.56
C TYR A 76 5.40 2.01 11.73
N ASN A 77 5.13 0.86 12.30
CA ASN A 77 5.89 0.29 13.42
C ASN A 77 6.98 -0.68 12.93
N LEU A 78 7.14 -0.83 11.62
CA LEU A 78 8.11 -1.72 10.99
C LEU A 78 9.15 -0.89 10.22
N ASP A 79 10.41 -1.22 10.45
CA ASP A 79 11.51 -0.75 9.61
C ASP A 79 11.67 -1.71 8.41
N PRO A 80 11.58 -1.22 7.15
CA PRO A 80 11.65 -2.07 5.97
C PRO A 80 12.96 -2.85 5.84
N ALA A 81 14.10 -2.25 6.20
CA ALA A 81 15.38 -2.93 6.14
C ALA A 81 15.44 -4.09 7.15
N GLN A 82 14.94 -3.87 8.37
CA GLN A 82 14.85 -4.91 9.39
C GLN A 82 13.81 -5.99 9.03
N ALA A 83 12.70 -5.61 8.42
CA ALA A 83 11.67 -6.54 7.96
C ALA A 83 12.22 -7.51 6.91
N LEU A 84 12.97 -7.01 5.94
CA LEU A 84 13.66 -7.81 4.92
C LEU A 84 14.81 -8.63 5.54
N GLY A 85 15.58 -8.02 6.44
CA GLY A 85 16.78 -8.60 7.04
C GLY A 85 17.94 -8.74 6.04
N GLU A 86 19.05 -9.24 6.51
CA GLU A 86 20.28 -9.31 5.71
C GLU A 86 20.27 -10.40 4.62
N GLY A 87 19.34 -11.36 4.68
CA GLY A 87 19.38 -12.53 3.82
C GLY A 87 20.57 -13.45 4.11
N PHE A 88 20.87 -14.40 3.23
CA PHE A 88 22.02 -15.28 3.32
C PHE A 88 22.85 -15.22 2.04
N ALA A 89 24.18 -15.44 2.17
CA ALA A 89 25.10 -15.40 1.05
C ALA A 89 24.78 -16.52 0.05
N ASP A 90 24.66 -16.17 -1.23
CA ASP A 90 24.46 -17.12 -2.31
C ASP A 90 24.99 -16.53 -3.61
N PRO A 91 25.81 -17.25 -4.40
CA PRO A 91 26.42 -16.73 -5.61
C PRO A 91 25.48 -16.72 -6.81
N ARG A 92 24.29 -17.28 -6.71
CA ARG A 92 23.34 -17.34 -7.84
C ARG A 92 22.84 -15.97 -8.22
N THR A 93 22.57 -15.80 -9.50
CA THR A 93 22.13 -14.54 -10.10
C THR A 93 20.81 -14.66 -10.86
N ASP A 94 20.17 -15.84 -10.75
CA ASP A 94 18.86 -16.07 -11.37
C ASP A 94 17.81 -15.17 -10.78
N MET A 95 16.90 -14.67 -11.60
CA MET A 95 15.78 -13.85 -11.15
C MET A 95 14.87 -14.63 -10.22
N VAL A 96 14.62 -14.08 -9.05
CA VAL A 96 13.63 -14.61 -8.08
C VAL A 96 12.35 -13.82 -8.20
N ILE A 97 11.21 -14.51 -8.32
CA ILE A 97 9.88 -13.90 -8.41
C ILE A 97 9.01 -14.43 -7.27
N VAL A 98 8.40 -13.52 -6.50
CA VAL A 98 7.38 -13.84 -5.50
C VAL A 98 6.07 -13.19 -5.93
N ARG A 99 5.04 -14.02 -6.13
CA ARG A 99 3.76 -13.59 -6.68
C ARG A 99 2.64 -13.68 -5.66
N GLY A 100 1.64 -12.80 -5.79
CA GLY A 100 0.39 -12.91 -5.04
C GLY A 100 0.54 -12.54 -3.56
N ILE A 101 1.48 -11.67 -3.21
CA ILE A 101 1.60 -11.14 -1.85
C ILE A 101 0.38 -10.25 -1.61
N ALA A 102 -0.49 -10.64 -0.68
CA ALA A 102 -1.64 -9.83 -0.32
C ALA A 102 -1.19 -8.47 0.23
N ILE A 103 -1.82 -7.40 -0.26
CA ILE A 103 -1.53 -6.04 0.19
C ILE A 103 -2.80 -5.28 0.55
N HIS A 104 -2.64 -4.32 1.41
CA HIS A 104 -3.57 -3.22 1.59
C HIS A 104 -2.82 -1.95 1.99
N GLY A 105 -3.45 -0.82 1.75
CA GLY A 105 -3.01 0.49 2.21
C GLY A 105 -4.23 1.36 2.47
N VAL A 106 -4.04 2.54 3.03
CA VAL A 106 -5.13 3.49 3.27
C VAL A 106 -4.91 4.70 2.38
N CYS A 107 -5.87 4.96 1.51
CA CYS A 107 -5.87 6.17 0.68
C CYS A 107 -6.01 7.40 1.59
N PRO A 108 -5.08 8.36 1.54
CA PRO A 108 -5.13 9.54 2.41
C PRO A 108 -6.26 10.50 2.08
N HIS A 109 -6.81 10.47 0.85
CA HIS A 109 -7.87 11.39 0.43
C HIS A 109 -9.21 11.07 1.11
N HIS A 110 -9.62 9.82 1.14
CA HIS A 110 -10.95 9.41 1.62
C HIS A 110 -10.87 8.55 2.89
N LEU A 111 -9.67 8.25 3.38
CA LEU A 111 -9.43 7.40 4.55
C LEU A 111 -10.03 6.00 4.42
N VAL A 112 -10.26 5.53 3.19
CA VAL A 112 -10.72 4.17 2.90
C VAL A 112 -9.55 3.31 2.44
N PRO A 113 -9.54 2.02 2.76
CA PRO A 113 -8.48 1.14 2.31
C PRO A 113 -8.59 0.83 0.81
N PHE A 114 -7.46 0.48 0.21
CA PHE A 114 -7.40 -0.30 -1.01
C PHE A 114 -6.78 -1.67 -0.69
N ARG A 115 -7.11 -2.67 -1.47
CA ARG A 115 -6.60 -4.03 -1.29
C ARG A 115 -6.26 -4.67 -2.64
N GLY A 116 -5.29 -5.55 -2.63
CA GLY A 116 -4.90 -6.24 -3.85
C GLY A 116 -3.78 -7.23 -3.62
N VAL A 117 -2.98 -7.41 -4.65
CA VAL A 117 -1.80 -8.28 -4.63
C VAL A 117 -0.60 -7.54 -5.20
N ALA A 118 0.56 -7.77 -4.59
CA ALA A 118 1.84 -7.37 -5.11
C ALA A 118 2.57 -8.59 -5.70
N HIS A 119 3.21 -8.37 -6.82
CA HIS A 119 4.15 -9.29 -7.43
C HIS A 119 5.50 -8.60 -7.44
N VAL A 120 6.51 -9.23 -6.87
CA VAL A 120 7.86 -8.66 -6.80
C VAL A 120 8.86 -9.59 -7.45
N ALA A 121 9.87 -9.01 -8.09
CA ALA A 121 11.01 -9.75 -8.60
C ALA A 121 12.30 -9.05 -8.19
N TYR A 122 13.38 -9.83 -8.05
CA TYR A 122 14.71 -9.27 -7.90
C TYR A 122 15.76 -10.17 -8.52
N VAL A 123 16.85 -9.57 -8.94
CA VAL A 123 18.08 -10.26 -9.37
C VAL A 123 19.07 -10.16 -8.21
N PRO A 124 19.46 -11.30 -7.60
CA PRO A 124 20.35 -11.30 -6.45
C PRO A 124 21.71 -10.63 -6.74
N GLY A 125 22.20 -9.86 -5.78
CA GLY A 125 23.55 -9.26 -5.77
C GLY A 125 24.49 -9.97 -4.79
N GLY A 126 24.46 -11.31 -4.79
CA GLY A 126 25.27 -12.16 -3.89
C GLY A 126 24.53 -12.55 -2.60
N ARG A 127 23.26 -12.24 -2.48
CA ARG A 127 22.42 -12.63 -1.32
C ARG A 127 21.02 -13.03 -1.77
N LEU A 128 20.46 -14.04 -1.10
CA LEU A 128 19.05 -14.42 -1.23
C LEU A 128 18.29 -14.05 0.05
N HIS A 129 17.02 -13.69 -0.14
CA HIS A 129 16.10 -13.35 0.95
C HIS A 129 15.00 -14.40 1.09
N GLY A 130 14.66 -14.74 2.32
CA GLY A 130 13.52 -15.62 2.58
C GLY A 130 12.23 -15.02 2.07
N PHE A 131 11.36 -15.82 1.43
CA PHE A 131 10.10 -15.31 0.84
C PHE A 131 9.18 -14.63 1.86
N GLY A 132 9.14 -15.14 3.10
CA GLY A 132 8.40 -14.49 4.19
C GLY A 132 9.00 -13.14 4.60
N ARG A 133 10.31 -12.92 4.39
CA ARG A 133 10.94 -11.62 4.63
C ARG A 133 10.58 -10.60 3.56
N ILE A 134 10.47 -11.06 2.31
CA ILE A 134 9.98 -10.23 1.20
C ILE A 134 8.53 -9.80 1.46
N ALA A 135 7.66 -10.72 1.90
CA ALA A 135 6.29 -10.38 2.26
C ALA A 135 6.23 -9.36 3.42
N ARG A 136 7.09 -9.52 4.44
CA ARG A 136 7.17 -8.55 5.54
C ARG A 136 7.68 -7.17 5.13
N LEU A 137 8.58 -7.11 4.15
CA LEU A 137 8.99 -5.83 3.54
C LEU A 137 7.77 -5.14 2.89
N VAL A 138 6.97 -5.91 2.14
CA VAL A 138 5.75 -5.40 1.51
C VAL A 138 4.76 -4.90 2.56
N ASP A 139 4.55 -5.63 3.65
CA ASP A 139 3.70 -5.21 4.77
C ASP A 139 4.21 -3.91 5.43
N ALA A 140 5.52 -3.81 5.63
CA ALA A 140 6.13 -2.62 6.25
C ALA A 140 5.92 -1.35 5.41
N ILE A 141 5.84 -1.49 4.09
CA ILE A 141 5.63 -0.38 3.16
C ILE A 141 4.13 -0.12 2.93
N GLY A 142 3.33 -1.19 2.83
CA GLY A 142 1.93 -1.10 2.43
C GLY A 142 0.98 -0.67 3.54
N HIS A 143 1.19 -1.13 4.77
CA HIS A 143 0.27 -0.88 5.88
C HIS A 143 0.45 0.52 6.46
N ARG A 144 0.18 1.54 5.63
CA ARG A 144 0.37 2.97 5.91
C ARG A 144 -0.68 3.80 5.17
N PHE A 145 -0.75 5.10 5.47
CA PHE A 145 -1.33 6.06 4.55
C PHE A 145 -0.39 6.21 3.36
N THR A 146 -0.82 5.77 2.20
CA THR A 146 -0.01 5.79 0.98
C THR A 146 -0.87 5.77 -0.27
N TYR A 147 -0.28 6.15 -1.40
CA TYR A 147 -0.82 5.90 -2.73
C TYR A 147 -0.29 4.58 -3.27
N GLN A 148 -1.04 3.91 -4.12
CA GLN A 148 -0.60 2.66 -4.74
C GLN A 148 0.68 2.86 -5.56
N GLU A 149 0.80 3.97 -6.26
CA GLU A 149 1.95 4.35 -7.07
C GLU A 149 3.22 4.48 -6.23
N TRP A 150 3.12 5.16 -5.08
CA TRP A 150 4.24 5.31 -4.14
C TRP A 150 4.62 3.96 -3.54
N MET A 151 3.63 3.21 -3.06
CA MET A 151 3.85 1.88 -2.50
C MET A 151 4.58 0.96 -3.49
N THR A 152 4.19 0.99 -4.76
CA THR A 152 4.80 0.16 -5.81
C THR A 152 6.27 0.54 -6.01
N ARG A 153 6.58 1.83 -6.07
CA ARG A 153 7.94 2.36 -6.20
C ARG A 153 8.76 2.02 -4.96
N ASP A 154 8.24 2.33 -3.78
CA ASP A 154 8.93 2.11 -2.50
C ASP A 154 9.32 0.64 -2.30
N ILE A 155 8.44 -0.31 -2.70
CA ILE A 155 8.75 -1.75 -2.62
C ILE A 155 9.93 -2.12 -3.54
N ALA A 156 9.92 -1.65 -4.79
CA ALA A 156 11.00 -1.95 -5.73
C ALA A 156 12.33 -1.36 -5.25
N ASP A 157 12.32 -0.10 -4.82
CA ASP A 157 13.50 0.61 -4.35
C ASP A 157 14.06 -0.01 -3.05
N ALA A 158 13.18 -0.34 -2.10
CA ALA A 158 13.60 -0.97 -0.85
C ALA A 158 14.21 -2.36 -1.08
N LEU A 159 13.62 -3.17 -1.96
CA LEU A 159 14.18 -4.49 -2.28
C LEU A 159 15.52 -4.37 -3.01
N HIS A 160 15.67 -3.38 -3.90
CA HIS A 160 16.96 -3.11 -4.57
C HIS A 160 18.01 -2.64 -3.56
N GLN A 161 17.69 -1.65 -2.73
CA GLN A 161 18.65 -0.99 -1.84
C GLN A 161 18.98 -1.86 -0.61
N HIS A 162 17.96 -2.23 0.19
CA HIS A 162 18.15 -3.01 1.41
C HIS A 162 18.46 -4.48 1.12
N GLY A 163 17.90 -5.03 0.03
CA GLY A 163 18.19 -6.38 -0.44
C GLY A 163 19.55 -6.52 -1.12
N ARG A 164 20.24 -5.41 -1.39
CA ARG A 164 21.49 -5.38 -2.16
C ARG A 164 21.35 -6.15 -3.47
N ALA A 165 20.17 -6.10 -4.07
CA ALA A 165 19.89 -6.74 -5.33
C ALA A 165 20.51 -5.94 -6.48
N ARG A 166 20.88 -6.60 -7.58
CA ARG A 166 21.31 -5.91 -8.81
C ARG A 166 20.20 -5.08 -9.42
N GLY A 167 18.96 -5.47 -9.17
CA GLY A 167 17.75 -4.75 -9.50
C GLY A 167 16.54 -5.44 -8.93
N ALA A 168 15.43 -4.71 -8.88
CA ALA A 168 14.15 -5.21 -8.39
C ALA A 168 13.00 -4.63 -9.23
N ALA A 169 11.87 -5.31 -9.17
CA ALA A 169 10.64 -4.90 -9.82
C ALA A 169 9.44 -5.18 -8.91
N CYS A 170 8.44 -4.33 -8.99
CA CYS A 170 7.18 -4.51 -8.30
C CYS A 170 6.02 -4.21 -9.26
N VAL A 171 5.01 -5.06 -9.25
CA VAL A 171 3.71 -4.82 -9.90
C VAL A 171 2.64 -5.02 -8.85
N ILE A 172 1.76 -4.05 -8.70
CA ILE A 172 0.60 -4.12 -7.82
C ILE A 172 -0.67 -4.04 -8.65
N GLU A 173 -1.57 -4.98 -8.41
CA GLU A 173 -2.96 -4.92 -8.89
C GLU A 173 -3.87 -4.80 -7.68
N ALA A 174 -4.67 -3.74 -7.60
CA ALA A 174 -5.54 -3.49 -6.46
C ALA A 174 -6.90 -2.89 -6.84
N GLN A 175 -7.88 -3.15 -6.00
CA GLN A 175 -9.17 -2.48 -5.97
C GLN A 175 -9.09 -1.27 -5.05
N GLN A 176 -9.44 -0.10 -5.59
CA GLN A 176 -9.50 1.16 -4.86
C GLN A 176 -10.94 1.38 -4.37
N LEU A 177 -11.18 1.25 -3.04
CA LEU A 177 -12.54 1.43 -2.52
C LEU A 177 -13.07 2.85 -2.74
N CYS A 178 -12.22 3.86 -2.78
CA CYS A 178 -12.64 5.22 -3.11
C CYS A 178 -13.18 5.34 -4.54
N LEU A 179 -12.67 4.56 -5.49
CA LEU A 179 -13.18 4.49 -6.85
C LEU A 179 -14.49 3.69 -6.92
N LEU A 180 -14.56 2.54 -6.22
CA LEU A 180 -15.74 1.68 -6.22
C LEU A 180 -16.95 2.29 -5.50
N LEU A 181 -16.72 3.15 -4.50
CA LEU A 181 -17.76 3.78 -3.68
C LEU A 181 -18.06 5.22 -4.13
N GLY A 182 -17.27 5.77 -5.06
CA GLY A 182 -17.48 7.10 -5.61
C GLY A 182 -18.75 7.21 -6.44
N GLU A 183 -19.13 8.45 -6.78
CA GLU A 183 -20.34 8.75 -7.55
C GLU A 183 -20.30 8.12 -8.96
N ASP A 184 -19.13 8.09 -9.57
CA ASP A 184 -18.88 7.52 -10.92
C ASP A 184 -18.53 6.03 -10.90
N ARG A 185 -18.92 5.31 -9.87
CA ARG A 185 -18.62 3.88 -9.77
C ARG A 185 -19.05 3.13 -11.05
N ARG A 186 -18.12 2.35 -11.61
CA ARG A 186 -18.29 1.68 -12.89
C ARG A 186 -18.26 0.15 -12.78
N GLY A 187 -17.90 -0.41 -11.63
CA GLY A 187 -17.88 -1.85 -11.41
C GLY A 187 -16.62 -2.36 -10.74
N ASP A 188 -16.00 -3.40 -11.29
CA ASP A 188 -14.85 -4.09 -10.68
C ASP A 188 -13.51 -3.59 -11.21
N GLU A 189 -13.36 -2.27 -11.39
CA GLU A 189 -12.12 -1.69 -11.90
C GLU A 189 -10.95 -2.01 -10.96
N ARG A 190 -9.83 -2.35 -11.60
CA ARG A 190 -8.57 -2.61 -10.92
C ARG A 190 -7.51 -1.65 -11.42
N VAL A 191 -6.78 -1.09 -10.49
CA VAL A 191 -5.62 -0.24 -10.81
C VAL A 191 -4.37 -1.10 -10.81
N VAL A 192 -3.60 -1.01 -11.90
CA VAL A 192 -2.30 -1.70 -12.02
C VAL A 192 -1.19 -0.67 -12.04
N THR A 193 -0.25 -0.78 -11.14
CA THR A 193 0.95 0.05 -11.07
C THR A 193 2.20 -0.81 -11.15
N GLN A 194 3.28 -0.28 -11.75
CA GLN A 194 4.53 -1.01 -11.91
C GLN A 194 5.72 -0.10 -11.66
N ALA A 195 6.75 -0.64 -11.04
CA ALA A 195 8.00 0.05 -10.77
C ALA A 195 9.21 -0.87 -10.98
N PHE A 196 10.29 -0.29 -11.45
CA PHE A 196 11.54 -0.97 -11.77
C PHE A 196 12.70 -0.21 -11.14
N ALA A 197 13.68 -0.93 -10.60
CA ALA A 197 14.88 -0.38 -9.99
C ALA A 197 16.12 -1.17 -10.42
N GLY A 198 17.27 -0.49 -10.50
CA GLY A 198 18.55 -1.10 -10.89
C GLY A 198 18.52 -1.71 -12.29
N CYS A 199 19.00 -2.95 -12.47
CA CYS A 199 19.09 -3.56 -13.80
C CYS A 199 17.74 -3.67 -14.53
N PHE A 200 16.62 -3.69 -13.82
CA PHE A 200 15.30 -3.67 -14.46
C PHE A 200 14.98 -2.33 -15.13
N GLU A 201 15.66 -1.22 -14.81
CA GLU A 201 15.40 0.08 -15.46
C GLU A 201 15.87 0.12 -16.90
N THR A 202 16.90 -0.63 -17.24
CA THR A 202 17.52 -0.62 -18.57
C THR A 202 17.31 -1.90 -19.37
N ASP A 203 17.12 -3.04 -18.70
CA ASP A 203 16.95 -4.35 -19.33
C ASP A 203 15.48 -4.64 -19.63
N THR A 204 15.07 -4.38 -20.89
CA THR A 204 13.70 -4.63 -21.36
C THR A 204 13.37 -6.12 -21.48
N GLN A 205 14.36 -6.99 -21.72
CA GLN A 205 14.15 -8.44 -21.76
C GLN A 205 13.81 -8.95 -20.39
N LEU A 206 14.58 -8.54 -19.37
CA LEU A 206 14.34 -8.91 -17.97
C LEU A 206 12.96 -8.47 -17.47
N ARG A 207 12.54 -7.24 -17.83
CA ARG A 207 11.14 -6.81 -17.57
C ARG A 207 10.12 -7.73 -18.25
N GLY A 208 10.35 -8.04 -19.52
CA GLY A 208 9.46 -8.92 -20.28
C GLY A 208 9.36 -10.32 -19.68
N GLU A 209 10.44 -10.88 -19.17
CA GLU A 209 10.46 -12.16 -18.48
C GLU A 209 9.63 -12.11 -17.18
N PHE A 210 9.81 -11.06 -16.38
CA PHE A 210 9.00 -10.85 -15.18
C PHE A 210 7.51 -10.70 -15.51
N MET A 211 7.15 -9.84 -16.46
CA MET A 211 5.76 -9.62 -16.85
C MET A 211 5.07 -10.88 -17.38
N ARG A 212 5.76 -11.70 -18.16
CA ARG A 212 5.23 -12.99 -18.64
C ARG A 212 5.04 -14.03 -17.53
N ALA A 213 5.77 -13.91 -16.44
CA ALA A 213 5.62 -14.80 -15.28
C ALA A 213 4.44 -14.43 -14.38
N LEU A 214 3.81 -13.26 -14.58
CA LEU A 214 2.65 -12.85 -13.78
C LEU A 214 1.40 -13.65 -14.20
N PRO A 215 0.46 -13.87 -13.27
CA PRO A 215 -0.84 -14.45 -13.63
C PRO A 215 -1.57 -13.50 -14.59
N PRO A 216 -2.48 -14.03 -15.42
CA PRO A 216 -3.39 -13.17 -16.17
C PRO A 216 -4.19 -12.30 -15.19
N PRO A 217 -4.68 -11.12 -15.64
CA PRO A 217 -5.55 -10.28 -14.83
C PRO A 217 -6.71 -11.11 -14.28
N ALA A 218 -7.10 -10.85 -13.02
CA ALA A 218 -8.26 -11.50 -12.46
C ALA A 218 -9.51 -11.08 -13.25
N PRO A 219 -10.43 -12.02 -13.54
CA PRO A 219 -11.65 -11.75 -14.30
C PRO A 219 -12.55 -10.74 -13.61
#